data_c06e2023c6546ba5a0feb2ea27c58110
#
_entry.id   c06e2023c6546ba5a0feb2ea27c58110
#
_cell.length_a   1.000
_cell.length_b   1.000
_cell.length_c   1.000
_cell.angle_alpha   90.00
_cell.angle_beta   90.00
_cell.angle_gamma   90.00
#
_symmetry.space_group_name_H-M   'P 1'
#
loop_
_entity.id
_entity.type
_entity.pdbx_description
1 polymer ?
#
loop_
_entity_poly.entity_id
_entity_poly.type
_entity_poly.pdbx_seq_one_letter_code
_entity_poly.pdbx_strand_id
1 'polypeptide(L)'
;ILPGYSEENIIINSAPNSKLRWEKTASYNLGIDFSVLNQAINLSVDYYYRKGTDLIGSKALALENGFTNMSINWASMENKGVEINLQTRNITTKNFSWYTTFNFAYNQNKVLKVLTDKSQVTPSLEGYPVGAIFALKTKGINPDTGQIYLENKEGKAVTVEELFRMTSNEDGLGTYQIGPSTEAVSYTHLRAHETTLHL
;
A
#
# COMPACT_ATOMS: atom_id res chain seq x y z
N ILE A 1 -12.20 -33.52 -40.36
CA ILE A 1 -12.53 -32.27 -39.62
C ILE A 1 -13.88 -31.84 -40.15
N LEU A 2 -14.94 -32.05 -39.38
CA LEU A 2 -16.29 -31.53 -39.69
C LEU A 2 -16.32 -30.04 -39.38
N PRO A 3 -16.70 -29.18 -40.32
CA PRO A 3 -16.80 -27.75 -40.06
C PRO A 3 -18.11 -27.50 -39.32
N GLY A 4 -18.02 -26.86 -38.13
CA GLY A 4 -19.19 -26.26 -37.49
C GLY A 4 -19.45 -26.56 -36.03
N TYR A 5 -18.56 -27.20 -35.30
CA TYR A 5 -18.66 -27.31 -33.84
C TYR A 5 -17.59 -26.44 -33.19
N SER A 6 -17.93 -25.19 -32.88
CA SER A 6 -17.26 -24.46 -31.83
C SER A 6 -17.80 -24.97 -30.50
N GLU A 7 -17.12 -25.94 -29.89
CA GLU A 7 -17.39 -26.27 -28.50
C GLU A 7 -17.07 -25.05 -27.65
N GLU A 8 -18.12 -24.40 -27.13
CA GLU A 8 -17.94 -23.39 -26.09
C GLU A 8 -17.45 -24.12 -24.84
N ASN A 9 -16.16 -24.16 -24.64
CA ASN A 9 -15.56 -24.73 -23.45
C ASN A 9 -15.77 -23.75 -22.29
N ILE A 10 -16.59 -24.12 -21.30
CA ILE A 10 -16.71 -23.41 -20.05
C ILE A 10 -15.44 -23.70 -19.22
N ILE A 11 -14.55 -22.71 -19.13
CA ILE A 11 -13.36 -22.82 -18.28
C ILE A 11 -13.70 -22.20 -16.92
N ILE A 12 -13.69 -23.03 -15.88
CA ILE A 12 -13.84 -22.55 -14.50
C ILE A 12 -12.46 -22.18 -13.97
N ASN A 13 -12.18 -20.87 -13.86
CA ASN A 13 -10.86 -20.36 -13.48
C ASN A 13 -10.63 -20.26 -11.97
N SER A 14 -11.67 -20.31 -11.15
CA SER A 14 -11.57 -20.11 -9.70
C SER A 14 -12.38 -21.14 -8.95
N ALA A 15 -11.83 -21.65 -7.85
CA ALA A 15 -12.53 -22.56 -6.96
C ALA A 15 -13.73 -21.87 -6.30
N PRO A 16 -14.87 -22.56 -6.14
CA PRO A 16 -16.02 -22.02 -5.43
C PRO A 16 -15.71 -21.84 -3.94
N ASN A 17 -16.25 -20.77 -3.33
CA ASN A 17 -16.12 -20.50 -1.91
C ASN A 17 -17.49 -20.22 -1.28
N SER A 18 -18.07 -21.19 -0.61
CA SER A 18 -19.35 -21.06 0.09
C SER A 18 -19.30 -20.16 1.32
N LYS A 19 -18.09 -19.79 1.78
CA LYS A 19 -17.86 -18.89 2.92
C LYS A 19 -17.61 -17.45 2.50
N LEU A 20 -17.72 -17.15 1.21
CA LEU A 20 -17.54 -15.79 0.70
C LEU A 20 -18.62 -14.86 1.27
N ARG A 21 -18.20 -13.72 1.81
CA ARG A 21 -19.05 -12.71 2.41
C ARG A 21 -18.91 -11.38 1.68
N TRP A 22 -19.89 -10.51 1.86
CA TRP A 22 -19.81 -9.14 1.39
C TRP A 22 -18.73 -8.35 2.13
N GLU A 23 -18.01 -7.54 1.41
CA GLU A 23 -17.12 -6.53 1.98
C GLU A 23 -17.94 -5.52 2.79
N LYS A 24 -17.38 -5.07 3.89
CA LYS A 24 -18.00 -4.09 4.77
C LYS A 24 -17.14 -2.86 4.90
N THR A 25 -17.74 -1.69 4.77
CA THR A 25 -17.07 -0.41 4.99
C THR A 25 -17.83 0.41 6.04
N ALA A 26 -17.14 0.73 7.12
CA ALA A 26 -17.59 1.72 8.09
C ALA A 26 -16.90 3.06 7.79
N SER A 27 -17.69 4.14 7.68
CA SER A 27 -17.19 5.50 7.42
C SER A 27 -17.73 6.45 8.46
N TYR A 28 -16.84 7.27 9.02
CA TYR A 28 -17.15 8.36 9.94
C TYR A 28 -16.56 9.63 9.37
N ASN A 29 -17.39 10.65 9.21
CA ASN A 29 -16.99 11.96 8.73
C ASN A 29 -17.44 13.01 9.73
N LEU A 30 -16.55 13.95 10.07
CA LEU A 30 -16.84 15.10 10.90
C LEU A 30 -16.33 16.34 10.19
N GLY A 31 -17.24 17.22 9.79
CA GLY A 31 -16.95 18.49 9.13
C GLY A 31 -17.36 19.67 9.99
N ILE A 32 -16.59 20.73 9.93
CA ILE A 32 -16.87 22.02 10.55
C ILE A 32 -16.64 23.11 9.53
N ASP A 33 -17.69 23.89 9.27
CA ASP A 33 -17.64 25.07 8.42
C ASP A 33 -17.73 26.33 9.30
N PHE A 34 -16.81 27.26 9.05
CA PHE A 34 -16.71 28.49 9.81
C PHE A 34 -16.58 29.69 8.88
N SER A 35 -17.41 30.70 9.07
CA SER A 35 -17.41 31.92 8.25
C SER A 35 -17.48 33.15 9.13
N VAL A 36 -16.55 34.07 8.95
CA VAL A 36 -16.46 35.29 9.76
C VAL A 36 -16.18 36.53 8.91
N LEU A 37 -16.29 37.70 9.53
CA LEU A 37 -16.03 39.02 8.93
C LEU A 37 -16.84 39.24 7.64
N ASN A 38 -18.15 39.01 7.69
CA ASN A 38 -19.02 39.08 6.52
C ASN A 38 -18.52 38.24 5.33
N GLN A 39 -18.20 36.97 5.64
CA GLN A 39 -17.65 36.00 4.68
C GLN A 39 -16.29 36.40 4.09
N ALA A 40 -15.55 37.28 4.76
CA ALA A 40 -14.19 37.58 4.34
C ALA A 40 -13.22 36.44 4.62
N ILE A 41 -13.54 35.58 5.58
CA ILE A 41 -12.79 34.36 5.91
C ILE A 41 -13.78 33.20 5.98
N ASN A 42 -13.59 32.21 5.13
CA ASN A 42 -14.34 30.96 5.12
C ASN A 42 -13.37 29.80 5.32
N LEU A 43 -13.59 28.99 6.34
CA LEU A 43 -12.78 27.85 6.68
C LEU A 43 -13.68 26.61 6.75
N SER A 44 -13.30 25.55 6.03
CA SER A 44 -13.89 24.22 6.15
C SER A 44 -12.80 23.26 6.60
N VAL A 45 -13.10 22.47 7.61
CA VAL A 45 -12.21 21.43 8.13
C VAL A 45 -13.00 20.15 8.22
N ASP A 46 -12.55 19.13 7.49
CA ASP A 46 -13.17 17.82 7.44
C ASP A 46 -12.18 16.77 7.95
N TYR A 47 -12.63 15.97 8.91
CA TYR A 47 -11.95 14.76 9.36
C TYR A 47 -12.73 13.54 8.91
N TYR A 48 -12.05 12.56 8.34
CA TYR A 48 -12.67 11.30 7.99
C TYR A 48 -11.88 10.10 8.52
N TYR A 49 -12.62 9.05 8.86
CA TYR A 49 -12.12 7.73 9.17
C TYR A 49 -12.94 6.69 8.43
N ARG A 50 -12.29 5.84 7.66
CA ARG A 50 -12.92 4.76 6.91
C ARG A 50 -12.20 3.45 7.17
N LYS A 51 -12.97 2.41 7.54
CA LYS A 51 -12.44 1.07 7.79
C LYS A 51 -13.15 0.05 6.90
N GLY A 52 -12.38 -0.62 6.04
CA GLY A 52 -12.81 -1.77 5.24
C GLY A 52 -12.48 -3.06 5.97
N THR A 53 -13.43 -3.96 6.03
CA THR A 53 -13.27 -5.30 6.60
C THR A 53 -13.86 -6.34 5.66
N ASP A 54 -13.44 -7.60 5.83
CA ASP A 54 -13.83 -8.70 4.94
C ASP A 54 -13.53 -8.43 3.46
N LEU A 55 -12.47 -7.65 3.16
CA LEU A 55 -12.07 -7.31 1.80
C LEU A 55 -11.72 -8.59 1.04
N ILE A 56 -12.22 -8.69 -0.20
CA ILE A 56 -12.07 -9.87 -1.04
C ILE A 56 -10.71 -9.78 -1.76
N GLY A 57 -10.02 -10.89 -1.78
CA GLY A 57 -8.79 -11.06 -2.53
C GLY A 57 -8.68 -12.48 -3.08
N SER A 58 -7.72 -12.67 -3.98
CA SER A 58 -7.42 -13.94 -4.58
C SER A 58 -6.37 -14.67 -3.75
N LYS A 59 -6.64 -15.91 -3.39
CA LYS A 59 -5.68 -16.82 -2.76
C LYS A 59 -5.25 -17.85 -3.79
N ALA A 60 -3.94 -17.97 -3.99
CA ALA A 60 -3.37 -19.05 -4.79
C ALA A 60 -3.65 -20.41 -4.11
N LEU A 61 -4.00 -21.40 -4.91
CA LEU A 61 -4.21 -22.76 -4.48
C LEU A 61 -3.14 -23.68 -5.05
N ALA A 62 -2.88 -24.78 -4.35
CA ALA A 62 -2.05 -25.84 -4.90
C ALA A 62 -2.73 -26.44 -6.13
N LEU A 63 -1.96 -26.72 -7.18
CA LEU A 63 -2.46 -27.18 -8.48
C LEU A 63 -3.21 -28.52 -8.39
N GLU A 64 -2.94 -29.30 -7.35
CA GLU A 64 -3.61 -30.56 -7.06
C GLU A 64 -5.13 -30.41 -6.83
N ASN A 65 -5.59 -29.20 -6.49
CA ASN A 65 -7.01 -28.91 -6.31
C ASN A 65 -7.77 -28.70 -7.64
N GLY A 66 -7.08 -28.73 -8.78
CA GLY A 66 -7.66 -28.47 -10.09
C GLY A 66 -7.99 -26.99 -10.37
N PHE A 67 -7.67 -26.08 -9.45
CA PHE A 67 -7.88 -24.64 -9.58
C PHE A 67 -6.61 -23.90 -9.20
N THR A 68 -6.34 -22.78 -9.86
CA THR A 68 -5.16 -21.94 -9.57
C THR A 68 -5.41 -20.95 -8.45
N ASN A 69 -6.65 -20.52 -8.25
CA ASN A 69 -7.00 -19.53 -7.26
C ASN A 69 -8.43 -19.70 -6.70
N MET A 70 -8.69 -19.00 -5.60
CA MET A 70 -10.00 -18.91 -4.95
C MET A 70 -10.17 -17.51 -4.36
N SER A 71 -11.37 -16.92 -4.52
CA SER A 71 -11.73 -15.68 -3.87
C SER A 71 -12.07 -15.90 -2.39
N ILE A 72 -11.45 -15.16 -1.49
CA ILE A 72 -11.67 -15.22 -0.05
C ILE A 72 -11.72 -13.85 0.59
N ASN A 73 -12.42 -13.73 1.72
CA ASN A 73 -12.39 -12.52 2.55
C ASN A 73 -11.20 -12.63 3.52
N TRP A 74 -10.17 -11.84 3.29
CA TRP A 74 -8.92 -12.03 4.01
C TRP A 74 -8.22 -10.75 4.45
N ALA A 75 -8.66 -9.60 3.95
CA ALA A 75 -7.98 -8.35 4.23
C ALA A 75 -8.87 -7.34 4.97
N SER A 76 -8.23 -6.47 5.70
CA SER A 76 -8.83 -5.27 6.26
C SER A 76 -7.86 -4.10 6.23
N MET A 77 -8.38 -2.91 6.00
CA MET A 77 -7.60 -1.68 5.95
C MET A 77 -8.34 -0.51 6.56
N GLU A 78 -7.60 0.50 6.94
CA GLU A 78 -8.15 1.78 7.38
C GLU A 78 -7.53 2.94 6.62
N ASN A 79 -8.34 3.98 6.43
CA ASN A 79 -7.94 5.27 5.91
C ASN A 79 -8.45 6.34 6.86
N LYS A 80 -7.61 7.29 7.20
CA LYS A 80 -8.01 8.47 7.97
C LYS A 80 -7.30 9.68 7.43
N GLY A 81 -7.98 10.82 7.50
CA GLY A 81 -7.39 12.03 6.97
C GLY A 81 -8.09 13.28 7.46
N VAL A 82 -7.45 14.38 7.14
CA VAL A 82 -7.94 15.74 7.40
C VAL A 82 -7.85 16.52 6.11
N GLU A 83 -8.92 17.22 5.80
CA GLU A 83 -8.99 18.16 4.68
C GLU A 83 -9.30 19.54 5.23
N ILE A 84 -8.58 20.56 4.77
CA ILE A 84 -8.75 21.95 5.16
C ILE A 84 -8.88 22.78 3.91
N ASN A 85 -9.96 23.54 3.80
CA ASN A 85 -10.16 24.53 2.78
C ASN A 85 -10.31 25.89 3.45
N LEU A 86 -9.43 26.83 3.11
CA LEU A 86 -9.47 28.19 3.59
C LEU A 86 -9.59 29.15 2.40
N GLN A 87 -10.62 29.96 2.42
CA GLN A 87 -10.83 31.03 1.45
C GLN A 87 -10.86 32.35 2.18
N THR A 88 -10.05 33.30 1.71
CA THR A 88 -9.98 34.63 2.28
C THR A 88 -10.17 35.71 1.22
N ARG A 89 -10.94 36.73 1.56
CA ARG A 89 -11.06 37.98 0.80
C ARG A 89 -10.21 39.04 1.48
N ASN A 90 -8.96 39.20 0.99
CA ASN A 90 -7.96 40.01 1.66
C ASN A 90 -8.20 41.52 1.43
N ILE A 91 -8.44 41.88 0.17
CA ILE A 91 -8.65 43.28 -0.22
C ILE A 91 -9.77 43.32 -1.27
N THR A 92 -10.68 44.27 -1.11
CA THR A 92 -11.68 44.57 -2.13
C THR A 92 -11.87 46.08 -2.17
N THR A 93 -11.48 46.69 -3.30
CA THR A 93 -11.65 48.10 -3.62
C THR A 93 -12.38 48.24 -4.96
N LYS A 94 -12.70 49.47 -5.39
CA LYS A 94 -13.37 49.72 -6.69
C LYS A 94 -12.58 49.13 -7.87
N ASN A 95 -11.25 49.12 -7.81
CA ASN A 95 -10.39 48.81 -8.96
C ASN A 95 -9.47 47.60 -8.69
N PHE A 96 -9.51 47.04 -7.47
CA PHE A 96 -8.62 45.94 -7.10
C PHE A 96 -9.27 45.00 -6.09
N SER A 97 -9.20 43.70 -6.39
CA SER A 97 -9.66 42.66 -5.48
C SER A 97 -8.62 41.56 -5.36
N TRP A 98 -8.31 41.16 -4.11
CA TRP A 98 -7.38 40.08 -3.82
C TRP A 98 -8.06 39.03 -2.95
N TYR A 99 -8.11 37.81 -3.47
CA TYR A 99 -8.62 36.62 -2.79
C TYR A 99 -7.49 35.60 -2.65
N THR A 100 -7.52 34.82 -1.59
CA THR A 100 -6.58 33.70 -1.38
C THR A 100 -7.40 32.47 -1.10
N THR A 101 -7.03 31.35 -1.74
CA THR A 101 -7.58 30.02 -1.44
C THR A 101 -6.41 29.12 -1.08
N PHE A 102 -6.54 28.44 0.07
CA PHE A 102 -5.58 27.47 0.53
C PHE A 102 -6.31 26.14 0.76
N ASN A 103 -5.81 25.08 0.14
CA ASN A 103 -6.31 23.72 0.28
C ASN A 103 -5.18 22.85 0.86
N PHE A 104 -5.51 22.10 1.89
CA PHE A 104 -4.61 21.12 2.49
C PHE A 104 -5.35 19.82 2.67
N ALA A 105 -4.74 18.69 2.24
CA ALA A 105 -5.27 17.36 2.46
C ALA A 105 -4.15 16.45 3.00
N TYR A 106 -4.45 15.74 4.08
CA TYR A 106 -3.59 14.71 4.62
C TYR A 106 -4.36 13.40 4.73
N ASN A 107 -3.82 12.33 4.14
CA ASN A 107 -4.41 10.99 4.21
C ASN A 107 -3.38 9.99 4.72
N GLN A 108 -3.77 9.15 5.65
CA GLN A 108 -3.00 8.01 6.14
C GLN A 108 -3.78 6.73 5.86
N ASN A 109 -3.19 5.86 5.06
CA ASN A 109 -3.68 4.51 4.80
C ASN A 109 -2.89 3.50 5.62
N LYS A 110 -3.55 2.47 6.14
CA LYS A 110 -2.91 1.38 6.87
C LYS A 110 -3.62 0.06 6.62
N VAL A 111 -2.86 -0.95 6.26
CA VAL A 111 -3.31 -2.34 6.20
C VAL A 111 -3.36 -2.88 7.63
N LEU A 112 -4.54 -3.34 8.06
CA LEU A 112 -4.75 -3.90 9.41
C LEU A 112 -4.53 -5.41 9.43
N LYS A 113 -4.94 -6.07 8.35
CA LYS A 113 -4.82 -7.51 8.19
C LYS A 113 -4.69 -7.86 6.71
N VAL A 114 -3.81 -8.78 6.40
CA VAL A 114 -3.65 -9.36 5.07
C VAL A 114 -3.19 -10.81 5.19
N LEU A 115 -3.61 -11.67 4.28
CA LEU A 115 -3.07 -13.02 4.22
C LEU A 115 -1.66 -12.94 3.63
N THR A 116 -0.67 -13.24 4.43
CA THR A 116 0.71 -13.34 3.98
C THR A 116 0.99 -14.80 3.67
N ASP A 117 1.41 -15.08 2.44
CA ASP A 117 1.93 -16.40 2.09
C ASP A 117 3.33 -16.51 2.70
N LYS A 118 3.52 -17.52 3.55
CA LYS A 118 4.81 -17.77 4.22
C LYS A 118 5.93 -18.16 3.24
N SER A 119 5.56 -18.55 2.02
CA SER A 119 6.53 -18.86 0.96
C SER A 119 7.08 -17.61 0.27
N GLN A 120 6.46 -16.44 0.47
CA GLN A 120 6.91 -15.19 -0.13
C GLN A 120 8.04 -14.56 0.69
N VAL A 121 9.07 -14.16 -0.01
CA VAL A 121 10.23 -13.44 0.56
C VAL A 121 9.87 -12.00 0.96
N THR A 122 8.78 -11.45 0.40
CA THR A 122 8.33 -10.10 0.68
C THR A 122 7.68 -10.00 2.07
N PRO A 123 8.01 -8.97 2.87
CA PRO A 123 7.38 -8.74 4.15
C PRO A 123 5.88 -8.53 4.04
N SER A 124 5.15 -8.85 5.12
CA SER A 124 3.73 -8.55 5.21
C SER A 124 3.48 -7.05 5.16
N LEU A 125 2.44 -6.65 4.42
CA LEU A 125 1.95 -5.26 4.41
C LEU A 125 1.23 -4.86 5.70
N GLU A 126 1.01 -5.77 6.66
CA GLU A 126 0.34 -5.45 7.92
C GLU A 126 1.09 -4.35 8.68
N GLY A 127 0.36 -3.31 9.04
CA GLY A 127 0.90 -2.13 9.70
C GLY A 127 1.41 -1.02 8.77
N TYR A 128 1.53 -1.31 7.46
CA TYR A 128 2.02 -0.39 6.44
C TYR A 128 0.91 0.09 5.51
N PRO A 129 1.13 1.17 4.74
CA PRO A 129 0.22 1.56 3.66
C PRO A 129 0.16 0.49 2.55
N VAL A 130 -0.96 0.43 1.81
CA VAL A 130 -1.13 -0.49 0.66
C VAL A 130 -0.03 -0.31 -0.39
N GLY A 131 0.44 0.93 -0.60
CA GLY A 131 1.52 1.25 -1.54
C GLY A 131 2.92 1.23 -0.93
N ALA A 132 3.14 0.57 0.22
CA ALA A 132 4.47 0.47 0.81
C ALA A 132 5.40 -0.33 -0.09
N ILE A 133 6.57 0.24 -0.34
CA ILE A 133 7.65 -0.42 -1.08
C ILE A 133 8.70 -0.85 -0.07
N PHE A 134 9.04 -2.14 -0.10
CA PHE A 134 10.09 -2.69 0.72
C PHE A 134 11.36 -2.84 -0.12
N ALA A 135 12.47 -2.36 0.41
CA ALA A 135 13.77 -2.48 -0.22
C ALA A 135 14.85 -2.79 0.83
N LEU A 136 15.90 -3.42 0.38
CA LEU A 136 17.09 -3.64 1.21
C LEU A 136 17.86 -2.32 1.28
N LYS A 137 18.27 -1.95 2.49
CA LYS A 137 19.07 -0.74 2.71
C LYS A 137 20.51 -0.98 2.29
N THR A 138 21.03 -0.13 1.41
CA THR A 138 22.42 -0.22 0.94
C THR A 138 23.35 0.58 1.84
N LYS A 139 24.55 0.02 2.10
CA LYS A 139 25.64 0.65 2.89
C LYS A 139 26.79 1.17 2.03
N GLY A 140 26.69 1.05 0.73
CA GLY A 140 27.70 1.48 -0.22
C GLY A 140 28.12 0.37 -1.17
N ILE A 141 29.19 0.64 -1.93
CA ILE A 141 29.75 -0.28 -2.92
C ILE A 141 31.19 -0.59 -2.52
N ASN A 142 31.58 -1.86 -2.61
CA ASN A 142 32.98 -2.25 -2.47
C ASN A 142 33.79 -1.65 -3.62
N PRO A 143 34.79 -0.81 -3.36
CA PRO A 143 35.55 -0.15 -4.43
C PRO A 143 36.41 -1.11 -5.27
N ASP A 144 36.80 -2.26 -4.69
CA ASP A 144 37.67 -3.22 -5.36
C ASP A 144 36.89 -4.22 -6.23
N THR A 145 35.68 -4.61 -5.80
CA THR A 145 34.88 -5.65 -6.47
C THR A 145 33.62 -5.11 -7.16
N GLY A 146 33.22 -3.88 -6.87
CA GLY A 146 31.95 -3.30 -7.36
C GLY A 146 30.70 -3.92 -6.74
N GLN A 147 30.83 -4.81 -5.73
CA GLN A 147 29.69 -5.42 -5.05
C GLN A 147 28.98 -4.43 -4.13
N ILE A 148 27.65 -4.51 -4.10
CA ILE A 148 26.83 -3.70 -3.21
C ILE A 148 26.83 -4.32 -1.81
N TYR A 149 27.14 -3.53 -0.81
CA TYR A 149 26.92 -3.87 0.58
C TYR A 149 25.51 -3.52 1.02
N LEU A 150 24.88 -4.43 1.73
CA LEU A 150 23.58 -4.26 2.35
C LEU A 150 23.74 -4.04 3.86
N GLU A 151 22.80 -3.32 4.46
CA GLU A 151 22.77 -3.12 5.91
C GLU A 151 22.01 -4.27 6.58
N ASN A 152 22.65 -4.93 7.54
CA ASN A 152 21.97 -5.91 8.38
C ASN A 152 21.24 -5.22 9.55
N LYS A 153 20.50 -5.99 10.37
CA LYS A 153 19.78 -5.48 11.57
C LYS A 153 20.67 -4.79 12.58
N GLU A 154 21.93 -5.17 12.63
CA GLU A 154 22.92 -4.57 13.53
C GLU A 154 23.56 -3.30 12.95
N GLY A 155 23.14 -2.87 11.76
CA GLY A 155 23.68 -1.72 11.07
C GLY A 155 25.04 -1.96 10.41
N LYS A 156 25.49 -3.23 10.30
CA LYS A 156 26.76 -3.58 9.65
C LYS A 156 26.57 -3.75 8.14
N ALA A 157 27.61 -3.44 7.38
CA ALA A 157 27.70 -3.75 5.97
C ALA A 157 27.97 -5.24 5.76
N VAL A 158 27.11 -5.92 5.03
CA VAL A 158 27.22 -7.34 4.68
C VAL A 158 27.03 -7.53 3.19
N THR A 159 27.56 -8.60 2.64
CA THR A 159 27.34 -8.97 1.24
C THR A 159 25.95 -9.55 1.04
N VAL A 160 25.50 -9.59 -0.22
CA VAL A 160 24.23 -10.24 -0.58
C VAL A 160 24.24 -11.72 -0.16
N GLU A 161 25.37 -12.40 -0.33
CA GLU A 161 25.53 -13.81 0.02
C GLU A 161 25.44 -14.05 1.54
N GLU A 162 26.02 -13.18 2.34
CA GLU A 162 25.93 -13.25 3.79
C GLU A 162 24.52 -12.98 4.30
N LEU A 163 23.79 -12.07 3.63
CA LEU A 163 22.43 -11.72 3.98
C LEU A 163 21.44 -12.84 3.61
N PHE A 164 21.66 -13.48 2.45
CA PHE A 164 20.81 -14.55 1.90
C PHE A 164 21.51 -15.91 2.00
N ARG A 165 21.93 -16.32 3.18
CA ARG A 165 22.57 -17.61 3.38
C ARG A 165 21.58 -18.72 3.01
N MET A 166 21.94 -19.57 2.03
CA MET A 166 21.25 -20.83 1.79
C MET A 166 21.50 -21.76 2.99
N THR A 167 20.47 -22.05 3.76
CA THR A 167 20.49 -23.20 4.64
C THR A 167 19.98 -24.40 3.85
N SER A 168 20.86 -25.33 3.57
CA SER A 168 20.44 -26.66 3.12
C SER A 168 19.83 -27.38 4.32
N ASN A 169 18.53 -27.71 4.24
CA ASN A 169 17.93 -28.66 5.18
C ASN A 169 18.46 -30.06 4.88
N GLU A 170 18.39 -30.96 5.85
CA GLU A 170 18.85 -32.35 5.75
C GLU A 170 18.24 -33.10 4.54
N ASP A 171 17.14 -32.61 3.98
CA ASP A 171 16.47 -33.18 2.80
C ASP A 171 17.00 -32.67 1.45
N GLY A 172 18.06 -31.87 1.41
CA GLY A 172 18.67 -31.37 0.18
C GLY A 172 17.88 -30.29 -0.59
N LEU A 173 16.73 -29.88 -0.11
CA LEU A 173 15.95 -28.78 -0.61
C LEU A 173 16.43 -27.46 0.03
N GLY A 174 17.18 -26.68 -0.75
CA GLY A 174 17.64 -25.36 -0.31
C GLY A 174 16.47 -24.41 -0.09
N THR A 175 16.22 -24.03 1.14
CA THR A 175 15.34 -22.91 1.48
C THR A 175 16.16 -21.65 1.69
N TYR A 176 15.79 -20.57 0.98
CA TYR A 176 16.35 -19.25 1.26
C TYR A 176 15.76 -18.76 2.59
N GLN A 177 16.53 -18.84 3.65
CA GLN A 177 16.19 -18.10 4.86
C GLN A 177 16.80 -16.71 4.75
N ILE A 178 15.94 -15.72 4.63
CA ILE A 178 16.33 -14.37 4.98
C ILE A 178 16.72 -14.44 6.45
N GLY A 179 18.01 -14.28 6.74
CA GLY A 179 18.50 -14.36 8.11
C GLY A 179 17.68 -13.44 9.02
N PRO A 180 17.62 -13.66 10.34
CA PRO A 180 16.84 -12.86 11.29
C PRO A 180 17.22 -11.37 11.32
N SER A 181 18.14 -10.97 10.50
CA SER A 181 18.73 -9.64 10.39
C SER A 181 18.14 -8.77 9.27
N THR A 182 17.21 -9.22 8.44
CA THR A 182 16.61 -8.38 7.42
C THR A 182 15.37 -7.66 7.95
N GLU A 183 15.54 -6.48 8.52
CA GLU A 183 14.47 -5.49 8.52
C GLU A 183 14.33 -4.97 7.10
N ALA A 184 13.22 -5.30 6.45
CA ALA A 184 12.82 -4.58 5.26
C ALA A 184 12.56 -3.14 5.68
N VAL A 185 13.40 -2.22 5.23
CA VAL A 185 13.18 -0.81 5.48
C VAL A 185 12.04 -0.38 4.58
N SER A 186 10.89 -0.07 5.18
CA SER A 186 9.77 0.52 4.47
C SER A 186 10.14 1.95 4.07
N TYR A 187 10.39 2.18 2.80
CA TYR A 187 10.45 3.53 2.24
C TYR A 187 9.01 4.04 2.01
N THR A 188 8.38 4.52 3.06
CA THR A 188 7.04 5.12 2.98
C THR A 188 7.06 6.55 2.41
N HIS A 189 8.19 7.05 1.90
CA HIS A 189 8.36 8.44 1.49
C HIS A 189 8.99 8.57 0.10
N LEU A 190 8.30 8.06 -0.93
CA LEU A 190 8.32 8.71 -2.22
C LEU A 190 6.98 9.43 -2.40
N ARG A 191 6.76 10.48 -1.64
CA ARG A 191 5.85 11.53 -2.06
C ARG A 191 6.58 12.27 -3.17
N ALA A 192 6.19 12.00 -4.41
CA ALA A 192 6.40 12.95 -5.48
C ALA A 192 5.66 14.23 -5.05
N HIS A 193 6.37 15.25 -4.61
CA HIS A 193 5.88 16.60 -4.57
C HIS A 193 5.71 17.02 -6.02
N GLU A 194 4.56 16.74 -6.60
CA GLU A 194 4.12 17.46 -7.78
C GLU A 194 3.74 18.88 -7.34
N THR A 195 4.74 19.74 -7.27
CA THR A 195 4.50 21.16 -7.31
C THR A 195 4.20 21.54 -8.75
N THR A 196 2.94 21.51 -9.12
CA THR A 196 2.47 22.20 -10.32
C THR A 196 2.57 23.70 -10.05
N LEU A 197 3.69 24.30 -10.42
CA LEU A 197 3.80 25.73 -10.63
C LEU A 197 3.03 26.07 -11.91
N HIS A 198 1.79 26.55 -11.77
CA HIS A 198 1.12 27.28 -12.82
C HIS A 198 1.62 28.72 -12.77
N LEU A 199 2.49 29.09 -13.73
CA LEU A 199 2.75 30.45 -14.14
C LEU A 199 1.60 30.99 -14.98
#